data_22e8584ad1fdd6b7dbba6dbb8f909351
#
_entry.id   22e8584ad1fdd6b7dbba6dbb8f909351
#
_cell.length_a   1.000
_cell.length_b   1.000
_cell.length_c   1.000
_cell.angle_alpha   90.00
_cell.angle_beta   90.00
_cell.angle_gamma   90.00
#
_symmetry.space_group_name_H-M   'P 1'
#
loop_
_entity.id
_entity.type
_entity.pdbx_description
1 polymer ?
#
loop_
_entity_poly.entity_id
_entity_poly.type
_entity_poly.pdbx_seq_one_letter_code
_entity_poly.pdbx_strand_id
1 'polypeptide(L)'
;MIHTNSILTSSNKTTTTITTTGIGGSENFFSVFEAELSEHIPVIHATIAGCRFVGRTTVGNRRGLLVPNTTTDMELQHLRNSLPDSMVVQRIEERLSALGNIIATNDHVALVHPDIDRETEDVIADVLGVEVFRQTVGGQALVGSYSKFTNQGGMVHPRTTVEDIEELSSLLQVPLVAGTVNRGSDVLGGGMVCNDWSAFCGLDTTGTEISVVESIFKLAGRGKQHQQSSIVTTMRSSLIDQLS
;
A
#
# COMPACT_ATOMS: atom_id res chain seq x y z
N MET A 1 -1.56 17.86 1.98
CA MET A 1 -0.81 16.64 1.64
C MET A 1 -1.52 15.48 2.31
N ILE A 2 -2.27 14.69 1.54
CA ILE A 2 -2.99 13.53 2.08
C ILE A 2 -2.00 12.38 2.10
N HIS A 3 -1.53 12.03 3.29
CA HIS A 3 -0.77 10.80 3.47
C HIS A 3 -1.77 9.64 3.52
N THR A 4 -1.72 8.77 2.54
CA THR A 4 -2.51 7.54 2.55
C THR A 4 -1.94 6.57 3.57
N ASN A 5 -2.69 6.31 4.63
CA ASN A 5 -2.26 5.48 5.77
C ASN A 5 -3.06 4.17 5.80
N SER A 6 -3.01 3.40 4.72
CA SER A 6 -3.75 2.16 4.60
C SER A 6 -2.92 1.05 3.98
N ILE A 7 -3.24 -0.18 4.32
CA ILE A 7 -2.70 -1.39 3.69
C ILE A 7 -3.85 -2.08 2.98
N LEU A 8 -3.66 -2.36 1.71
CA LEU A 8 -4.53 -3.23 0.93
C LEU A 8 -3.81 -4.54 0.71
N THR A 9 -4.39 -5.63 1.21
CA THR A 9 -3.89 -6.96 0.90
C THR A 9 -4.80 -7.62 -0.14
N SER A 10 -4.22 -8.32 -1.11
CA SER A 10 -4.93 -8.85 -2.26
C SER A 10 -5.08 -10.36 -2.21
N SER A 11 -6.29 -10.89 -2.38
CA SER A 11 -6.51 -12.24 -2.91
C SER A 11 -7.95 -12.43 -3.43
N ASN A 12 -8.14 -13.43 -4.31
CA ASN A 12 -9.44 -13.83 -4.84
C ASN A 12 -10.42 -14.23 -3.71
N LYS A 13 -11.29 -13.33 -3.30
CA LYS A 13 -12.41 -13.43 -2.34
C LYS A 13 -12.17 -13.05 -0.87
N THR A 14 -10.95 -12.79 -0.42
CA THR A 14 -10.71 -12.33 0.96
C THR A 14 -9.63 -11.26 0.98
N THR A 15 -9.96 -10.09 0.51
CA THR A 15 -9.08 -8.91 0.65
C THR A 15 -9.54 -8.15 1.87
N THR A 16 -8.63 -7.87 2.79
CA THR A 16 -8.91 -7.04 3.96
C THR A 16 -8.15 -5.74 3.85
N THR A 17 -8.84 -4.63 3.98
CA THR A 17 -8.19 -3.32 4.04
C THR A 17 -8.11 -2.87 5.48
N ILE A 18 -6.90 -2.66 5.96
CA ILE A 18 -6.68 -2.02 7.25
C ILE A 18 -6.50 -0.54 6.98
N THR A 19 -7.46 0.25 7.41
CA THR A 19 -7.39 1.70 7.31
C THR A 19 -7.31 2.32 8.68
N THR A 20 -6.66 3.46 8.74
CA THR A 20 -6.60 4.27 9.93
C THR A 20 -6.96 5.70 9.61
N THR A 21 -7.71 6.31 10.49
CA THR A 21 -7.93 7.74 10.45
C THR A 21 -6.69 8.44 11.00
N GLY A 22 -5.86 9.02 10.14
CA GLY A 22 -4.72 9.83 10.57
C GLY A 22 -5.16 11.08 11.34
N ILE A 23 -4.30 11.58 12.23
CA ILE A 23 -4.46 12.95 12.78
C ILE A 23 -4.37 13.89 11.58
N GLY A 24 -5.48 14.57 11.23
CA GLY A 24 -5.62 15.39 10.03
C GLY A 24 -6.29 14.67 8.85
N GLY A 25 -6.50 13.35 8.89
CA GLY A 25 -7.47 12.67 8.02
C GLY A 25 -8.85 12.92 8.61
N SER A 26 -9.71 13.60 7.86
CA SER A 26 -11.10 13.79 8.25
C SER A 26 -11.80 12.42 8.37
N GLU A 27 -12.88 12.34 9.12
CA GLU A 27 -13.80 11.20 9.10
C GLU A 27 -14.21 10.82 7.66
N ASN A 28 -14.19 11.80 6.76
CA ASN A 28 -14.40 11.64 5.33
C ASN A 28 -13.39 10.72 4.63
N PHE A 29 -12.13 10.63 5.09
CA PHE A 29 -11.15 9.73 4.48
C PHE A 29 -11.51 8.26 4.72
N PHE A 30 -11.88 7.91 5.95
CA PHE A 30 -12.34 6.57 6.28
C PHE A 30 -13.66 6.22 5.57
N SER A 31 -14.61 7.16 5.57
CA SER A 31 -15.91 6.96 4.92
C SER A 31 -15.80 6.67 3.42
N VAL A 32 -14.77 7.20 2.73
CA VAL A 32 -14.51 6.89 1.31
C VAL A 32 -14.09 5.42 1.15
N PHE A 33 -13.15 4.94 1.97
CA PHE A 33 -12.76 3.53 1.92
C PHE A 33 -13.91 2.60 2.29
N GLU A 34 -14.68 2.95 3.31
CA GLU A 34 -15.82 2.19 3.74
C GLU A 34 -16.91 2.16 2.66
N ALA A 35 -17.24 3.30 2.04
CA ALA A 35 -18.23 3.38 0.98
C ALA A 35 -17.85 2.57 -0.27
N GLU A 36 -16.57 2.61 -0.66
CA GLU A 36 -16.11 1.96 -1.89
C GLU A 36 -15.72 0.49 -1.70
N LEU A 37 -15.30 0.09 -0.50
CA LEU A 37 -14.75 -1.23 -0.26
C LEU A 37 -15.65 -2.15 0.58
N SER A 38 -16.56 -1.62 1.41
CA SER A 38 -17.30 -2.40 2.43
C SER A 38 -18.10 -3.57 1.88
N GLU A 39 -18.59 -3.49 0.64
CA GLU A 39 -19.29 -4.60 -0.01
C GLU A 39 -18.39 -5.78 -0.37
N HIS A 40 -17.08 -5.55 -0.49
CA HIS A 40 -16.13 -6.53 -1.01
C HIS A 40 -14.98 -6.82 -0.05
N ILE A 41 -14.56 -5.81 0.73
CA ILE A 41 -13.36 -5.84 1.55
C ILE A 41 -13.65 -5.22 2.91
N PRO A 42 -13.51 -5.95 4.02
CA PRO A 42 -13.71 -5.38 5.33
C PRO A 42 -12.67 -4.28 5.61
N VAL A 43 -13.15 -3.15 6.09
CA VAL A 43 -12.35 -1.98 6.44
C VAL A 43 -12.22 -1.95 7.96
N ILE A 44 -10.99 -2.05 8.47
CA ILE A 44 -10.69 -2.19 9.90
C ILE A 44 -9.98 -0.95 10.41
N HIS A 45 -10.49 -0.38 11.50
CA HIS A 45 -9.80 0.68 12.24
C HIS A 45 -8.73 0.08 13.14
N ALA A 46 -7.50 0.55 13.00
CA ALA A 46 -6.41 0.12 13.85
C ALA A 46 -5.45 1.26 14.18
N THR A 47 -4.70 1.08 15.25
CA THR A 47 -3.56 1.92 15.64
C THR A 47 -2.35 1.03 15.84
N ILE A 48 -1.15 1.61 15.72
CA ILE A 48 0.11 0.96 16.02
C ILE A 48 0.88 1.87 16.97
N ALA A 49 1.14 1.41 18.19
CA ALA A 49 1.73 2.22 19.27
C ALA A 49 0.94 3.52 19.54
N GLY A 50 -0.39 3.47 19.48
CA GLY A 50 -1.26 4.62 19.59
C GLY A 50 -1.23 5.56 18.39
N CYS A 51 -0.39 5.29 17.39
CA CYS A 51 -0.29 6.08 16.17
C CYS A 51 -1.25 5.58 15.10
N ARG A 52 -1.81 6.52 14.34
CA ARG A 52 -2.75 6.23 13.26
C ARG A 52 -2.08 6.08 11.87
N PHE A 53 -0.76 5.98 11.80
CA PHE A 53 0.03 5.83 10.56
C PHE A 53 0.32 4.35 10.25
N VAL A 54 -0.71 3.53 10.15
CA VAL A 54 -0.56 2.08 10.02
C VAL A 54 0.18 1.68 8.74
N GLY A 55 -0.15 2.25 7.60
CA GLY A 55 0.49 1.89 6.33
C GLY A 55 1.99 2.19 6.23
N ARG A 56 2.52 3.02 7.14
CA ARG A 56 3.96 3.29 7.22
C ARG A 56 4.69 2.41 8.23
N THR A 57 3.95 1.95 9.23
CA THR A 57 4.52 1.14 10.32
C THR A 57 4.36 -0.34 10.08
N THR A 58 3.43 -0.75 9.22
CA THR A 58 3.14 -2.16 8.96
C THR A 58 3.29 -2.50 7.49
N VAL A 59 3.48 -3.77 7.21
CA VAL A 59 3.52 -4.31 5.85
C VAL A 59 2.84 -5.68 5.84
N GLY A 60 2.13 -5.97 4.77
CA GLY A 60 1.44 -7.25 4.66
C GLY A 60 1.00 -7.58 3.24
N ASN A 61 0.65 -8.84 3.07
CA ASN A 61 0.03 -9.39 1.88
C ASN A 61 -1.16 -10.29 2.28
N ARG A 62 -1.69 -11.08 1.37
CA ARG A 62 -2.81 -11.99 1.66
C ARG A 62 -2.53 -13.06 2.74
N ARG A 63 -1.27 -13.37 3.02
CA ARG A 63 -0.86 -14.45 3.95
C ARG A 63 -0.61 -13.94 5.35
N GLY A 64 -0.06 -12.71 5.47
CA GLY A 64 0.31 -12.19 6.76
C GLY A 64 0.44 -10.69 6.82
N LEU A 65 0.50 -10.20 8.04
CA LEU A 65 0.73 -8.82 8.42
C LEU A 65 1.87 -8.75 9.43
N LEU A 66 2.90 -7.99 9.10
CA LEU A 66 4.01 -7.69 9.99
C LEU A 66 3.78 -6.34 10.66
N VAL A 67 3.96 -6.32 11.97
CA VAL A 67 3.85 -5.12 12.80
C VAL A 67 5.13 -4.91 13.61
N PRO A 68 5.51 -3.65 13.90
CA PRO A 68 6.73 -3.37 14.65
C PRO A 68 6.62 -3.80 16.12
N ASN A 69 7.77 -3.92 16.78
CA ASN A 69 7.87 -4.26 18.20
C ASN A 69 7.16 -3.26 19.12
N THR A 70 6.99 -2.01 18.67
CA THR A 70 6.27 -0.96 19.42
C THR A 70 4.77 -1.18 19.50
N THR A 71 4.20 -2.14 18.73
CA THR A 71 2.78 -2.50 18.77
C THR A 71 2.42 -3.08 20.12
N THR A 72 1.41 -2.54 20.78
CA THR A 72 0.93 -3.02 22.08
C THR A 72 0.22 -4.37 21.95
N ASP A 73 0.15 -5.14 23.04
CA ASP A 73 -0.52 -6.44 23.03
C ASP A 73 -2.02 -6.31 22.76
N MET A 74 -2.64 -5.21 23.21
CA MET A 74 -4.05 -4.93 22.92
C MET A 74 -4.29 -4.63 21.42
N GLU A 75 -3.42 -3.87 20.80
CA GLU A 75 -3.49 -3.60 19.35
C GLU A 75 -3.26 -4.88 18.54
N LEU A 76 -2.27 -5.68 18.94
CA LEU A 76 -2.00 -6.96 18.30
C LEU A 76 -3.19 -7.91 18.39
N GLN A 77 -3.83 -8.01 19.57
CA GLN A 77 -5.03 -8.82 19.77
C GLN A 77 -6.21 -8.30 18.97
N HIS A 78 -6.39 -6.97 18.92
CA HIS A 78 -7.43 -6.35 18.08
C HIS A 78 -7.25 -6.68 16.60
N LEU A 79 -6.02 -6.59 16.09
CA LEU A 79 -5.71 -6.96 14.70
C LEU A 79 -6.01 -8.44 14.43
N ARG A 80 -5.57 -9.35 15.32
CA ARG A 80 -5.84 -10.78 15.20
C ARG A 80 -7.33 -11.12 15.21
N ASN A 81 -8.11 -10.43 16.03
CA ASN A 81 -9.55 -10.67 16.14
C ASN A 81 -10.33 -10.07 14.94
N SER A 82 -9.77 -9.06 14.27
CA SER A 82 -10.43 -8.33 13.19
C SER A 82 -10.05 -8.86 11.80
N LEU A 83 -8.93 -9.53 11.69
CA LEU A 83 -8.43 -10.09 10.44
C LEU A 83 -8.91 -11.55 10.28
N PRO A 84 -8.97 -12.07 9.02
CA PRO A 84 -9.30 -13.46 8.79
C PRO A 84 -8.34 -14.41 9.50
N ASP A 85 -8.84 -15.54 10.01
CA ASP A 85 -8.03 -16.57 10.70
C ASP A 85 -6.88 -17.13 9.84
N SER A 86 -7.00 -17.04 8.52
CA SER A 86 -5.97 -17.47 7.58
C SER A 86 -4.77 -16.51 7.49
N MET A 87 -4.89 -15.30 8.05
CA MET A 87 -3.84 -14.28 8.01
C MET A 87 -3.01 -14.31 9.29
N VAL A 88 -1.72 -14.54 9.16
CA VAL A 88 -0.79 -14.53 10.29
C VAL A 88 -0.43 -13.09 10.66
N VAL A 89 -0.65 -12.67 11.90
CA VAL A 89 -0.21 -11.36 12.40
C VAL A 89 1.00 -11.57 13.31
N GLN A 90 2.16 -11.08 12.86
CA GLN A 90 3.43 -11.27 13.56
C GLN A 90 4.07 -9.93 13.92
N ARG A 91 4.46 -9.79 15.20
CA ARG A 91 5.29 -8.68 15.67
C ARG A 91 6.76 -9.03 15.45
N ILE A 92 7.54 -8.09 14.92
CA ILE A 92 8.96 -8.28 14.62
C ILE A 92 9.80 -7.24 15.37
N GLU A 93 11.00 -7.65 15.74
CA GLU A 93 12.00 -6.80 16.37
C GLU A 93 12.99 -6.31 15.32
N GLU A 94 12.59 -5.23 14.63
CA GLU A 94 13.43 -4.58 13.63
C GLU A 94 13.78 -3.16 14.12
N ARG A 95 15.05 -2.81 14.03
CA ARG A 95 15.54 -1.48 14.38
C ARG A 95 14.87 -0.39 13.55
N LEU A 96 14.62 -0.67 12.29
CA LEU A 96 13.88 0.21 11.38
C LEU A 96 12.37 -0.05 11.51
N SER A 97 11.77 0.49 12.56
CA SER A 97 10.38 0.21 12.97
C SER A 97 9.28 0.67 12.00
N ALA A 98 9.61 1.52 11.02
CA ALA A 98 8.69 1.94 9.98
C ALA A 98 8.66 0.95 8.81
N LEU A 99 8.14 -0.26 9.05
CA LEU A 99 8.20 -1.40 8.13
C LEU A 99 7.65 -1.08 6.74
N GLY A 100 6.56 -0.34 6.65
CA GLY A 100 5.95 0.07 5.38
C GLY A 100 6.79 1.07 4.57
N ASN A 101 7.84 1.66 5.14
CA ASN A 101 8.79 2.49 4.41
C ASN A 101 9.96 1.68 3.86
N ILE A 102 10.37 0.62 4.57
CA ILE A 102 11.56 -0.16 4.27
C ILE A 102 11.28 -1.45 3.52
N ILE A 103 10.01 -1.86 3.45
CA ILE A 103 9.56 -3.08 2.78
C ILE A 103 8.46 -2.72 1.79
N ALA A 104 8.59 -3.23 0.57
CA ALA A 104 7.53 -3.24 -0.43
C ALA A 104 7.30 -4.68 -0.85
N THR A 105 6.05 -5.15 -0.84
CA THR A 105 5.73 -6.55 -1.11
C THR A 105 4.47 -6.71 -1.96
N ASN A 106 4.44 -7.81 -2.71
CA ASN A 106 3.23 -8.40 -3.27
C ASN A 106 3.03 -9.81 -2.68
N ASP A 107 2.32 -10.70 -3.35
CA ASP A 107 2.08 -12.06 -2.86
C ASP A 107 3.24 -13.05 -3.15
N HIS A 108 4.29 -12.62 -3.86
CA HIS A 108 5.37 -13.47 -4.35
C HIS A 108 6.75 -12.99 -3.94
N VAL A 109 6.96 -11.67 -3.94
CA VAL A 109 8.27 -11.05 -3.74
C VAL A 109 8.15 -9.88 -2.77
N ALA A 110 9.18 -9.70 -1.93
CA ALA A 110 9.39 -8.52 -1.11
C ALA A 110 10.73 -7.87 -1.45
N LEU A 111 10.70 -6.58 -1.74
CA LEU A 111 11.89 -5.74 -1.76
C LEU A 111 12.08 -5.14 -0.38
N VAL A 112 13.29 -5.20 0.15
CA VAL A 112 13.61 -4.73 1.49
C VAL A 112 14.79 -3.78 1.48
N HIS A 113 14.85 -2.94 2.50
CA HIS A 113 15.97 -2.04 2.74
C HIS A 113 17.31 -2.81 2.81
N PRO A 114 18.41 -2.31 2.24
CA PRO A 114 19.70 -3.01 2.26
C PRO A 114 20.25 -3.35 3.65
N ASP A 115 19.95 -2.52 4.65
CA ASP A 115 20.44 -2.67 6.03
C ASP A 115 19.43 -3.36 6.97
N ILE A 116 18.44 -4.07 6.43
CA ILE A 116 17.51 -4.84 7.27
C ILE A 116 18.22 -6.00 7.96
N ASP A 117 17.81 -6.33 9.18
CA ASP A 117 18.40 -7.44 9.91
C ASP A 117 18.07 -8.78 9.24
N ARG A 118 19.02 -9.72 9.27
CA ARG A 118 18.87 -11.01 8.60
C ARG A 118 17.75 -11.86 9.21
N GLU A 119 17.59 -11.79 10.51
CA GLU A 119 16.47 -12.45 11.20
C GLU A 119 15.12 -11.91 10.74
N THR A 120 15.05 -10.62 10.44
CA THR A 120 13.85 -9.97 9.90
C THR A 120 13.56 -10.47 8.48
N GLU A 121 14.58 -10.70 7.64
CA GLU A 121 14.37 -11.29 6.30
C GLU A 121 13.74 -12.68 6.38
N ASP A 122 14.23 -13.51 7.29
CA ASP A 122 13.70 -14.87 7.50
C ASP A 122 12.23 -14.81 7.96
N VAL A 123 11.90 -13.90 8.87
CA VAL A 123 10.50 -13.69 9.32
C VAL A 123 9.61 -13.17 8.20
N ILE A 124 10.10 -12.24 7.36
CA ILE A 124 9.35 -11.74 6.18
C ILE A 124 9.04 -12.91 5.23
N ALA A 125 10.06 -13.71 4.92
CA ALA A 125 9.90 -14.86 4.03
C ALA A 125 8.87 -15.86 4.56
N ASP A 126 8.93 -16.19 5.84
CA ASP A 126 8.04 -17.17 6.49
C ASP A 126 6.59 -16.65 6.60
N VAL A 127 6.39 -15.44 7.14
CA VAL A 127 5.06 -14.91 7.45
C VAL A 127 4.32 -14.47 6.18
N LEU A 128 5.01 -13.80 5.28
CA LEU A 128 4.41 -13.34 4.01
C LEU A 128 4.48 -14.42 2.91
N GLY A 129 5.33 -15.43 3.08
CA GLY A 129 5.54 -16.52 2.12
C GLY A 129 6.06 -16.03 0.79
N VAL A 130 7.06 -15.14 0.81
CA VAL A 130 7.61 -14.43 -0.35
C VAL A 130 9.13 -14.63 -0.43
N GLU A 131 9.67 -14.47 -1.62
CA GLU A 131 11.12 -14.31 -1.79
C GLU A 131 11.51 -12.88 -1.39
N VAL A 132 12.60 -12.74 -0.65
CA VAL A 132 13.05 -11.45 -0.10
C VAL A 132 14.34 -11.01 -0.79
N PHE A 133 14.36 -9.77 -1.30
CA PHE A 133 15.51 -9.20 -1.97
C PHE A 133 15.87 -7.84 -1.37
N ARG A 134 17.14 -7.67 -0.97
CA ARG A 134 17.68 -6.35 -0.59
C ARG A 134 17.92 -5.53 -1.84
N GLN A 135 17.24 -4.37 -1.91
CA GLN A 135 17.30 -3.53 -3.10
C GLN A 135 17.20 -2.05 -2.76
N THR A 136 17.58 -1.24 -3.74
CA THR A 136 17.30 0.20 -3.76
C THR A 136 16.45 0.54 -4.97
N VAL A 137 15.69 1.62 -4.91
CA VAL A 137 14.82 2.08 -6.00
C VAL A 137 15.17 3.52 -6.33
N GLY A 138 15.73 3.77 -7.53
CA GLY A 138 16.22 5.09 -7.94
C GLY A 138 17.27 5.66 -6.99
N GLY A 139 18.15 4.79 -6.44
CA GLY A 139 19.16 5.16 -5.46
C GLY A 139 18.62 5.39 -4.04
N GLN A 140 17.33 5.14 -3.79
CA GLN A 140 16.69 5.27 -2.48
C GLN A 140 16.61 3.91 -1.78
N ALA A 141 17.03 3.87 -0.50
CA ALA A 141 17.01 2.66 0.32
C ALA A 141 15.60 2.37 0.90
N LEU A 142 14.75 3.39 1.04
CA LEU A 142 13.40 3.27 1.56
C LEU A 142 12.44 2.75 0.47
N VAL A 143 12.60 1.50 0.06
CA VAL A 143 11.90 0.89 -1.07
C VAL A 143 10.38 1.00 -0.95
N GLY A 144 9.81 0.83 0.25
CA GLY A 144 8.37 0.95 0.47
C GLY A 144 7.82 2.38 0.36
N SER A 145 8.67 3.41 0.53
CA SER A 145 8.28 4.80 0.32
C SER A 145 8.32 5.19 -1.15
N TYR A 146 9.27 4.67 -1.92
CA TYR A 146 9.56 5.11 -3.28
C TYR A 146 9.14 4.12 -4.36
N SER A 147 8.50 3.02 -3.98
CA SER A 147 7.86 2.11 -4.91
C SER A 147 6.48 1.65 -4.40
N LYS A 148 5.66 1.21 -5.33
CA LYS A 148 4.40 0.54 -5.06
C LYS A 148 4.13 -0.46 -6.15
N PHE A 149 3.87 -1.70 -5.79
CA PHE A 149 3.56 -2.75 -6.74
C PHE A 149 2.53 -3.74 -6.20
N THR A 150 1.85 -4.40 -7.12
CA THR A 150 0.86 -5.44 -6.90
C THR A 150 1.26 -6.69 -7.66
N ASN A 151 0.39 -7.68 -7.74
CA ASN A 151 0.64 -8.87 -8.57
C ASN A 151 0.48 -8.60 -10.09
N GLN A 152 0.05 -7.40 -10.50
CA GLN A 152 -0.24 -7.07 -11.89
C GLN A 152 0.72 -6.07 -12.51
N GLY A 153 1.34 -5.24 -11.71
CA GLY A 153 2.27 -4.20 -12.15
C GLY A 153 2.75 -3.35 -11.00
N GLY A 154 3.61 -2.38 -11.28
CA GLY A 154 4.11 -1.49 -10.25
C GLY A 154 4.68 -0.18 -10.77
N MET A 155 4.77 0.76 -9.86
CA MET A 155 5.41 2.06 -10.08
C MET A 155 6.63 2.19 -9.18
N VAL A 156 7.68 2.75 -9.74
CA VAL A 156 8.95 3.01 -9.06
C VAL A 156 9.33 4.47 -9.14
N HIS A 157 10.28 4.88 -8.30
CA HIS A 157 10.79 6.24 -8.25
C HIS A 157 11.16 6.79 -9.63
N PRO A 158 10.83 8.06 -9.97
CA PRO A 158 11.01 8.61 -11.32
C PRO A 158 12.47 8.70 -11.78
N ARG A 159 13.44 8.61 -10.88
CA ARG A 159 14.89 8.59 -11.22
C ARG A 159 15.44 7.18 -11.41
N THR A 160 14.63 6.14 -11.32
CA THR A 160 15.08 4.76 -11.57
C THR A 160 15.48 4.64 -13.04
N THR A 161 16.67 4.12 -13.30
CA THR A 161 17.18 3.96 -14.68
C THR A 161 16.39 2.89 -15.42
N VAL A 162 16.45 2.89 -16.74
CA VAL A 162 15.77 1.86 -17.55
C VAL A 162 16.32 0.47 -17.24
N GLU A 163 17.63 0.37 -17.06
CA GLU A 163 18.32 -0.87 -16.71
C GLU A 163 17.85 -1.40 -15.35
N ASP A 164 17.76 -0.53 -14.33
CA ASP A 164 17.24 -0.90 -13.01
C ASP A 164 15.76 -1.32 -13.07
N ILE A 165 14.95 -0.65 -13.91
CA ILE A 165 13.53 -1.01 -14.10
C ILE A 165 13.40 -2.40 -14.73
N GLU A 166 14.23 -2.72 -15.72
CA GLU A 166 14.24 -4.04 -16.37
C GLU A 166 14.70 -5.12 -15.38
N GLU A 167 15.73 -4.87 -14.57
CA GLU A 167 16.19 -5.78 -13.52
C GLU A 167 15.08 -6.01 -12.48
N LEU A 168 14.51 -4.93 -11.91
CA LEU A 168 13.43 -5.03 -10.93
C LEU A 168 12.17 -5.69 -11.50
N SER A 169 11.82 -5.41 -12.76
CA SER A 169 10.68 -6.05 -13.44
C SER A 169 10.90 -7.54 -13.63
N SER A 170 12.13 -7.94 -13.96
CA SER A 170 12.50 -9.37 -14.05
C SER A 170 12.43 -10.06 -12.69
N LEU A 171 12.86 -9.39 -11.63
CA LEU A 171 12.85 -9.89 -10.26
C LEU A 171 11.43 -10.02 -9.71
N LEU A 172 10.60 -8.99 -9.89
CA LEU A 172 9.22 -8.95 -9.43
C LEU A 172 8.24 -9.73 -10.34
N GLN A 173 8.66 -10.10 -11.55
CA GLN A 173 7.85 -10.74 -12.59
C GLN A 173 6.56 -9.95 -12.94
N VAL A 174 6.61 -8.63 -12.82
CA VAL A 174 5.53 -7.71 -13.19
C VAL A 174 6.07 -6.51 -13.96
N PRO A 175 5.29 -5.91 -14.86
CA PRO A 175 5.71 -4.70 -15.56
C PRO A 175 5.86 -3.54 -14.58
N LEU A 176 6.92 -2.77 -14.73
CA LEU A 176 7.20 -1.59 -13.92
C LEU A 176 7.25 -0.32 -14.77
N VAL A 177 6.89 0.79 -14.17
CA VAL A 177 7.04 2.12 -14.76
C VAL A 177 7.59 3.11 -13.74
N ALA A 178 8.48 3.97 -14.16
CA ALA A 178 8.87 5.15 -13.37
C ALA A 178 7.77 6.20 -13.44
N GLY A 179 7.35 6.72 -12.29
CA GLY A 179 6.26 7.68 -12.26
C GLY A 179 6.14 8.45 -10.97
N THR A 180 5.17 9.36 -10.95
CA THR A 180 4.86 10.23 -9.82
C THR A 180 3.37 10.22 -9.51
N VAL A 181 3.00 10.71 -8.34
CA VAL A 181 1.63 10.99 -7.91
C VAL A 181 1.56 12.39 -7.28
N ASN A 182 0.37 12.92 -7.06
CA ASN A 182 0.20 14.22 -6.38
C ASN A 182 1.03 15.34 -7.00
N ARG A 183 0.94 15.53 -8.33
CA ARG A 183 1.64 16.57 -9.11
C ARG A 183 3.16 16.49 -9.01
N GLY A 184 3.71 15.30 -9.25
CA GLY A 184 5.15 15.10 -9.35
C GLY A 184 5.81 14.67 -8.05
N SER A 185 5.06 14.22 -7.06
CA SER A 185 5.63 13.60 -5.86
C SER A 185 6.21 12.24 -6.19
N ASP A 186 7.44 12.00 -5.77
CA ASP A 186 8.18 10.75 -5.91
C ASP A 186 7.90 9.74 -4.78
N VAL A 187 7.23 10.18 -3.70
CA VAL A 187 6.88 9.33 -2.55
C VAL A 187 5.61 8.53 -2.86
N LEU A 188 5.76 7.50 -3.69
CA LEU A 188 4.65 6.68 -4.18
C LEU A 188 3.90 5.95 -3.06
N GLY A 189 4.63 5.31 -2.15
CA GLY A 189 4.04 4.56 -1.04
C GLY A 189 3.29 5.42 -0.02
N GLY A 190 3.57 6.74 0.02
CA GLY A 190 2.83 7.70 0.84
C GLY A 190 1.73 8.43 0.10
N GLY A 191 1.78 8.45 -1.24
CA GLY A 191 0.85 9.17 -2.10
C GLY A 191 -0.27 8.32 -2.67
N MET A 192 -0.13 6.99 -2.66
CA MET A 192 -1.14 6.07 -3.20
C MET A 192 -1.22 4.78 -2.41
N VAL A 193 -2.39 4.17 -2.45
CA VAL A 193 -2.66 2.82 -1.97
C VAL A 193 -3.32 2.04 -3.09
N CYS A 194 -2.83 0.86 -3.40
CA CYS A 194 -3.40 0.03 -4.46
C CYS A 194 -3.35 -1.45 -4.10
N ASN A 195 -4.27 -2.18 -4.70
CA ASN A 195 -4.29 -3.62 -4.78
C ASN A 195 -4.53 -4.05 -6.24
N ASP A 196 -4.80 -5.34 -6.48
CA ASP A 196 -5.04 -5.86 -7.84
C ASP A 196 -6.35 -5.35 -8.48
N TRP A 197 -7.20 -4.62 -7.76
CA TRP A 197 -8.53 -4.20 -8.23
C TRP A 197 -8.80 -2.71 -8.15
N SER A 198 -8.20 -2.00 -7.21
CA SER A 198 -8.45 -0.60 -6.95
C SER A 198 -7.19 0.15 -6.57
N ALA A 199 -7.16 1.43 -6.87
CA ALA A 199 -6.12 2.34 -6.43
C ALA A 199 -6.74 3.62 -5.88
N PHE A 200 -6.21 4.10 -4.77
CA PHE A 200 -6.58 5.35 -4.14
C PHE A 200 -5.37 6.27 -4.17
N CYS A 201 -5.51 7.41 -4.79
CA CYS A 201 -4.46 8.42 -4.92
C CYS A 201 -4.87 9.69 -4.18
N GLY A 202 -3.88 10.51 -3.83
CA GLY A 202 -4.16 11.81 -3.23
C GLY A 202 -4.87 12.76 -4.19
N LEU A 203 -5.61 13.73 -3.65
CA LEU A 203 -6.45 14.67 -4.42
C LEU A 203 -5.68 15.52 -5.44
N ASP A 204 -4.40 15.76 -5.20
CA ASP A 204 -3.56 16.55 -6.10
C ASP A 204 -3.05 15.75 -7.32
N THR A 205 -3.36 14.44 -7.39
CA THR A 205 -2.92 13.59 -8.51
C THR A 205 -3.58 14.06 -9.80
N THR A 206 -2.76 14.28 -10.81
CA THR A 206 -3.21 14.77 -12.13
C THR A 206 -3.87 13.67 -12.95
N GLY A 207 -4.68 14.04 -13.94
CA GLY A 207 -5.33 13.07 -14.84
C GLY A 207 -4.34 12.20 -15.61
N THR A 208 -3.17 12.74 -15.96
CA THR A 208 -2.10 11.98 -16.63
C THR A 208 -1.48 10.95 -15.70
N GLU A 209 -1.19 11.32 -14.44
CA GLU A 209 -0.69 10.39 -13.43
C GLU A 209 -1.72 9.27 -13.13
N ILE A 210 -3.01 9.60 -13.03
CA ILE A 210 -4.09 8.62 -12.85
C ILE A 210 -4.12 7.64 -14.03
N SER A 211 -4.01 8.12 -15.27
CA SER A 211 -4.00 7.24 -16.45
C SER A 211 -2.82 6.27 -16.46
N VAL A 212 -1.65 6.69 -15.96
CA VAL A 212 -0.49 5.80 -15.78
C VAL A 212 -0.79 4.74 -14.72
N VAL A 213 -1.35 5.14 -13.57
CA VAL A 213 -1.75 4.21 -12.49
C VAL A 213 -2.75 3.18 -13.02
N GLU A 214 -3.82 3.62 -13.69
CA GLU A 214 -4.84 2.71 -14.26
C GLU A 214 -4.25 1.71 -15.26
N SER A 215 -3.32 2.18 -16.09
CA SER A 215 -2.68 1.35 -17.11
C SER A 215 -1.75 0.31 -16.50
N ILE A 216 -0.82 0.71 -15.61
CA ILE A 216 0.21 -0.18 -15.07
C ILE A 216 -0.38 -1.23 -14.11
N PHE A 217 -1.34 -0.85 -13.28
CA PHE A 217 -2.04 -1.76 -12.37
C PHE A 217 -3.23 -2.48 -13.02
N LYS A 218 -3.45 -2.30 -14.33
CA LYS A 218 -4.50 -2.95 -15.13
C LYS A 218 -5.91 -2.77 -14.55
N LEU A 219 -6.21 -1.59 -14.04
CA LEU A 219 -7.49 -1.27 -13.41
C LEU A 219 -8.58 -0.94 -14.45
N ALA A 220 -8.22 -0.46 -15.62
CA ALA A 220 -9.09 0.06 -16.70
C ALA A 220 -10.01 -0.95 -17.40
N GLY A 221 -10.14 -2.18 -16.95
CA GLY A 221 -11.00 -3.19 -17.59
C GLY A 221 -12.11 -3.74 -16.71
N ARG A 222 -12.04 -3.52 -15.41
CA ARG A 222 -12.94 -4.14 -14.43
C ARG A 222 -14.10 -3.26 -13.99
N GLY A 223 -14.00 -1.94 -14.20
CA GLY A 223 -15.04 -0.96 -13.84
C GLY A 223 -16.19 -0.80 -14.84
N LYS A 224 -16.20 -1.51 -15.98
CA LYS A 224 -17.27 -1.38 -16.98
C LYS A 224 -18.59 -2.10 -16.64
N GLN A 225 -18.67 -2.78 -15.51
CA GLN A 225 -19.93 -3.36 -15.02
C GLN A 225 -20.58 -2.59 -13.85
N HIS A 226 -19.91 -1.62 -13.26
CA HIS A 226 -20.49 -0.67 -12.32
C HIS A 226 -20.28 0.75 -12.81
N GLN A 227 -21.40 1.46 -12.98
CA GLN A 227 -21.53 2.83 -13.46
C GLN A 227 -20.37 3.77 -13.09
N GLN A 228 -19.82 4.40 -14.13
CA GLN A 228 -19.05 5.64 -14.12
C GLN A 228 -19.18 6.48 -12.83
N SER A 229 -18.38 6.19 -11.86
CA SER A 229 -17.98 7.16 -10.86
C SER A 229 -16.50 6.96 -10.59
N SER A 230 -15.66 7.67 -11.34
CA SER A 230 -14.28 7.79 -10.92
C SER A 230 -14.31 8.47 -9.55
N ILE A 231 -13.67 7.88 -8.56
CA ILE A 231 -13.60 8.39 -7.17
C ILE A 231 -13.15 9.86 -7.16
N VAL A 232 -12.32 10.27 -8.12
CA VAL A 232 -11.90 11.66 -8.36
C VAL A 232 -13.07 12.58 -8.72
N THR A 233 -14.06 12.09 -9.45
CA THR A 233 -15.24 12.88 -9.83
C THR A 233 -16.18 13.05 -8.65
N THR A 234 -16.37 12.01 -7.83
CA THR A 234 -17.25 12.07 -6.66
C THR A 234 -16.68 12.98 -5.57
N MET A 235 -15.38 12.95 -5.30
CA MET A 235 -14.75 13.89 -4.36
C MET A 235 -14.76 15.34 -4.86
N ARG A 236 -14.59 15.58 -6.16
CA ARG A 236 -14.71 16.94 -6.72
C ARG A 236 -16.12 17.48 -6.62
N SER A 237 -17.14 16.69 -6.92
CA SER A 237 -18.54 17.13 -6.81
C SER A 237 -18.94 17.41 -5.36
N SER A 238 -18.56 16.56 -4.40
CA SER A 238 -18.89 16.79 -3.00
C SER A 238 -18.18 18.02 -2.40
N LEU A 239 -16.98 18.38 -2.87
CA LEU A 239 -16.29 19.61 -2.47
C LEU A 239 -16.89 20.86 -3.09
N ILE A 240 -17.40 20.78 -4.31
CA ILE A 240 -18.08 21.90 -4.98
C ILE A 240 -19.42 22.19 -4.30
N ASP A 241 -20.16 21.15 -3.93
CA ASP A 241 -21.45 21.29 -3.23
C ASP A 241 -21.31 21.82 -1.78
N GLN A 242 -20.12 21.72 -1.16
CA GLN A 242 -19.83 22.29 0.16
C GLN A 242 -19.31 23.74 0.11
N LEU A 243 -18.94 24.23 -1.07
CA LEU A 243 -18.44 25.59 -1.29
C LEU A 243 -19.46 26.51 -2.00
N SER A 244 -20.60 25.98 -2.35
CA SER A 244 -21.77 26.72 -2.87
C SER A 244 -22.82 26.89 -1.78
#